data_457abb1db4f723e77d55000d9cafe573
#
_entry.id   457abb1db4f723e77d55000d9cafe573
#
_cell.length_a   1.000
_cell.length_b   1.000
_cell.length_c   1.000
_cell.angle_alpha   90.00
_cell.angle_beta   90.00
_cell.angle_gamma   90.00
#
_symmetry.space_group_name_H-M   'P 1'
#
loop_
_entity.id
_entity.type
_entity.pdbx_description
1 polymer ?
#
loop_
_entity_poly.entity_id
_entity_poly.type
_entity_poly.pdbx_seq_one_letter_code
_entity_poly.pdbx_strand_id
1 'polypeptide(L)'
;GNRVHESRRNRRERLQALCEHAFGNRGTLLIPAFSIGRTQELLFELEEIIHRHRARPAAKGVPWGEVHVVVDSPLAADFTAGYAKLKRFWDAEARTKLASGRHPLAFEQVTTVPDHETHLKAVNYLATSGVPAIVIAASGMCSVSVRRTRLDDGC
;
A
#
# COMPACT_ATOMS: atom_id res chain seq x y z
N GLY A 1 -15.31 -2.22 -29.02
CA GLY A 1 -15.50 -3.03 -27.86
C GLY A 1 -15.87 -2.17 -26.67
N ASN A 2 -17.13 -2.25 -26.26
CA ASN A 2 -17.69 -1.46 -25.15
C ASN A 2 -17.18 -2.07 -23.83
N ARG A 3 -15.95 -1.75 -23.44
CA ARG A 3 -15.48 -2.02 -22.07
C ARG A 3 -16.12 -0.98 -21.17
N VAL A 4 -17.17 -1.38 -20.47
CA VAL A 4 -17.69 -0.60 -19.35
C VAL A 4 -16.55 -0.42 -18.37
N HIS A 5 -16.03 0.80 -18.25
CA HIS A 5 -15.02 1.13 -17.25
C HIS A 5 -15.64 0.91 -15.88
N GLU A 6 -15.09 -0.08 -15.16
CA GLU A 6 -15.47 -0.33 -13.77
C GLU A 6 -15.39 0.98 -12.98
N SER A 7 -16.42 1.28 -12.18
CA SER A 7 -16.44 2.51 -11.39
C SER A 7 -15.27 2.54 -10.40
N ARG A 8 -14.78 3.73 -10.08
CA ARG A 8 -13.71 3.91 -9.08
C ARG A 8 -14.09 3.29 -7.73
N ARG A 9 -15.36 3.37 -7.36
CA ARG A 9 -15.90 2.75 -6.15
C ARG A 9 -15.71 1.23 -6.17
N ASN A 10 -16.07 0.57 -7.26
CA ASN A 10 -15.95 -0.89 -7.38
C ASN A 10 -14.48 -1.34 -7.32
N ARG A 11 -13.57 -0.58 -7.96
CA ARG A 11 -12.13 -0.85 -7.88
C ARG A 11 -11.60 -0.74 -6.46
N ARG A 12 -12.05 0.25 -5.69
CA ARG A 12 -11.69 0.44 -4.28
C ARG A 12 -12.21 -0.71 -3.41
N GLU A 13 -13.46 -1.10 -3.59
CA GLU A 13 -14.07 -2.23 -2.86
C GLU A 13 -13.33 -3.54 -3.16
N ARG A 14 -12.91 -3.77 -4.41
CA ARG A 14 -12.09 -4.93 -4.78
C ARG A 14 -10.71 -4.89 -4.17
N LEU A 15 -10.06 -3.73 -4.17
CA LEU A 15 -8.74 -3.56 -3.52
C LEU A 15 -8.84 -3.85 -2.02
N GLN A 16 -9.87 -3.33 -1.35
CA GLN A 16 -10.13 -3.62 0.06
C GLN A 16 -10.31 -5.12 0.31
N ALA A 17 -11.15 -5.78 -0.48
CA ALA A 17 -11.40 -7.21 -0.35
C ALA A 17 -10.13 -8.06 -0.57
N LEU A 18 -9.27 -7.68 -1.52
CA LEU A 18 -7.99 -8.34 -1.77
C LEU A 18 -7.04 -8.19 -0.56
N CYS A 19 -6.98 -6.99 0.03
CA CYS A 19 -6.20 -6.75 1.23
C CYS A 19 -6.70 -7.62 2.39
N GLU A 20 -7.99 -7.60 2.68
CA GLU A 20 -8.60 -8.37 3.77
C GLU A 20 -8.40 -9.88 3.58
N HIS A 21 -8.50 -10.37 2.35
CA HIS A 21 -8.21 -11.78 2.03
C HIS A 21 -6.74 -12.14 2.30
N ALA A 22 -5.80 -11.31 1.86
CA ALA A 22 -4.37 -11.51 2.10
C ALA A 22 -4.04 -11.50 3.60
N PHE A 23 -4.63 -10.58 4.34
CA PHE A 23 -4.41 -10.44 5.78
C PHE A 23 -5.05 -11.54 6.61
N GLY A 24 -6.14 -12.15 6.13
CA GLY A 24 -6.78 -13.29 6.78
C GLY A 24 -5.83 -14.47 6.99
N ASN A 25 -4.83 -14.61 6.12
CA ASN A 25 -3.76 -15.59 6.21
C ASN A 25 -2.46 -15.04 6.85
N ARG A 26 -2.51 -13.91 7.55
CA ARG A 26 -1.34 -13.19 8.08
C ARG A 26 -0.30 -12.88 7.00
N GLY A 27 -0.75 -12.71 5.75
CA GLY A 27 0.09 -12.48 4.60
C GLY A 27 0.38 -11.01 4.36
N THR A 28 1.38 -10.78 3.54
CA THR A 28 1.68 -9.47 2.95
C THR A 28 1.12 -9.43 1.53
N LEU A 29 0.39 -8.37 1.19
CA LEU A 29 -0.08 -8.14 -0.17
C LEU A 29 1.00 -7.39 -0.95
N LEU A 30 1.55 -8.03 -1.98
CA LEU A 30 2.51 -7.40 -2.89
C LEU A 30 1.77 -6.89 -4.14
N ILE A 31 1.89 -5.60 -4.40
CA ILE A 31 1.28 -4.94 -5.56
C ILE A 31 2.39 -4.35 -6.44
N PRO A 32 2.61 -4.89 -7.65
CA PRO A 32 3.55 -4.29 -8.57
C PRO A 32 2.98 -2.98 -9.14
N ALA A 33 3.77 -1.92 -9.10
CA ALA A 33 3.44 -0.62 -9.66
C ALA A 33 4.55 -0.14 -10.60
N PHE A 34 4.35 -0.30 -11.90
CA PHE A 34 5.36 -0.04 -12.93
C PHE A 34 5.56 1.44 -13.27
N SER A 35 4.78 2.32 -12.68
CA SER A 35 4.90 3.76 -12.90
C SER A 35 4.57 4.55 -11.64
N ILE A 36 5.09 5.75 -11.61
CA ILE A 36 4.81 6.74 -10.56
C ILE A 36 3.31 7.00 -10.42
N GLY A 37 2.59 7.16 -11.54
CA GLY A 37 1.15 7.40 -11.53
C GLY A 37 0.36 6.26 -10.90
N ARG A 38 0.75 5.01 -11.15
CA ARG A 38 0.11 3.84 -10.52
C ARG A 38 0.34 3.78 -9.02
N THR A 39 1.54 4.10 -8.58
CA THR A 39 1.86 4.17 -7.15
C THR A 39 1.01 5.25 -6.46
N GLN A 40 0.87 6.42 -7.07
CA GLN A 40 0.03 7.51 -6.55
C GLN A 40 -1.45 7.11 -6.48
N GLU A 41 -2.00 6.49 -7.53
CA GLU A 41 -3.38 6.01 -7.54
C GLU A 41 -3.62 5.01 -6.41
N LEU A 42 -2.72 4.05 -6.22
CA LEU A 42 -2.81 3.05 -5.16
C LEU A 42 -2.75 3.67 -3.76
N LEU A 43 -1.81 4.58 -3.52
CA LEU A 43 -1.70 5.27 -2.24
C LEU A 43 -2.94 6.09 -1.93
N PHE A 44 -3.50 6.77 -2.92
CA PHE A 44 -4.72 7.55 -2.79
C PHE A 44 -5.91 6.67 -2.39
N GLU A 45 -6.09 5.52 -3.03
CA GLU A 45 -7.16 4.57 -2.73
C GLU A 45 -6.95 3.88 -1.37
N LEU A 46 -5.72 3.52 -1.03
CA LEU A 46 -5.38 2.91 0.27
C LEU A 46 -5.61 3.89 1.42
N GLU A 47 -5.21 5.14 1.25
CA GLU A 47 -5.49 6.19 2.26
C GLU A 47 -6.98 6.33 2.52
N GLU A 48 -7.80 6.33 1.47
CA GLU A 48 -9.25 6.42 1.59
C GLU A 48 -9.85 5.20 2.31
N ILE A 49 -9.37 3.98 2.01
CA ILE A 49 -9.81 2.75 2.68
C ILE A 49 -9.45 2.82 4.17
N ILE A 50 -8.19 3.11 4.48
CA ILE A 50 -7.70 3.20 5.86
C ILE A 50 -8.46 4.27 6.64
N HIS A 51 -8.67 5.44 6.06
CA HIS A 51 -9.41 6.52 6.70
C HIS A 51 -10.85 6.14 7.03
N ARG A 52 -11.57 5.54 6.05
CA ARG A 52 -12.98 5.13 6.23
C ARG A 52 -13.16 3.98 7.22
N HIS A 53 -12.20 3.09 7.26
CA HIS A 53 -12.29 1.84 8.03
C HIS A 53 -11.31 1.76 9.20
N ARG A 54 -10.73 2.89 9.63
CA ARG A 54 -9.63 2.96 10.59
C ARG A 54 -9.78 2.04 11.81
N ALA A 55 -10.96 2.00 12.41
CA ALA A 55 -11.25 1.20 13.59
C ALA A 55 -11.79 -0.20 13.27
N ARG A 56 -12.08 -0.51 12.00
CA ARG A 56 -12.59 -1.82 11.60
C ARG A 56 -11.44 -2.81 11.47
N PRO A 57 -11.68 -4.10 11.75
CA PRO A 57 -10.65 -5.11 11.58
C PRO A 57 -10.31 -5.30 10.08
N ALA A 58 -9.05 -5.13 9.73
CA ALA A 58 -8.49 -5.54 8.45
C ALA A 58 -8.08 -7.03 8.48
N ALA A 59 -7.67 -7.49 9.67
CA ALA A 59 -7.39 -8.88 9.99
C ALA A 59 -7.75 -9.13 11.45
N LYS A 60 -7.72 -10.40 11.89
CA LYS A 60 -8.00 -10.75 13.28
C LYS A 60 -7.03 -10.04 14.23
N GLY A 61 -7.55 -9.13 15.04
CA GLY A 61 -6.77 -8.36 16.01
C GLY A 61 -5.98 -7.18 15.44
N VAL A 62 -6.14 -6.86 14.15
CA VAL A 62 -5.45 -5.74 13.51
C VAL A 62 -6.46 -4.84 12.80
N PRO A 63 -6.68 -3.61 13.30
CA PRO A 63 -7.53 -2.64 12.64
C PRO A 63 -6.84 -2.06 11.39
N TRP A 64 -7.64 -1.53 10.46
CA TRP A 64 -7.11 -0.87 9.25
C TRP A 64 -6.13 0.27 9.55
N GLY A 65 -6.32 0.97 10.66
CA GLY A 65 -5.43 2.04 11.09
C GLY A 65 -4.01 1.60 11.45
N GLU A 66 -3.78 0.29 11.65
CA GLU A 66 -2.48 -0.30 12.00
C GLU A 66 -1.84 -1.10 10.84
N VAL A 67 -2.48 -1.13 9.67
CA VAL A 67 -1.92 -1.79 8.48
C VAL A 67 -0.76 -0.97 7.95
N HIS A 68 0.40 -1.61 7.75
CA HIS A 68 1.56 -0.97 7.17
C HIS A 68 1.45 -0.91 5.63
N VAL A 69 1.81 0.22 5.06
CA VAL A 69 1.94 0.41 3.61
C VAL A 69 3.39 0.75 3.31
N VAL A 70 4.07 -0.13 2.62
CA VAL A 70 5.49 0.02 2.26
C VAL A 70 5.58 0.35 0.78
N VAL A 71 6.21 1.45 0.44
CA VAL A 71 6.52 1.82 -0.94
C VAL A 71 8.00 1.53 -1.21
N ASP A 72 8.23 0.41 -1.86
CA ASP A 72 9.56 -0.07 -2.21
C ASP A 72 9.98 0.46 -3.58
N SER A 73 10.50 1.69 -3.58
CA SER A 73 10.94 2.39 -4.78
C SER A 73 11.95 3.47 -4.44
N PRO A 74 13.11 3.50 -5.10
CA PRO A 74 14.07 4.61 -4.98
C PRO A 74 13.46 5.98 -5.33
N LEU A 75 12.49 5.99 -6.24
CA LEU A 75 11.77 7.20 -6.63
C LEU A 75 10.77 7.69 -5.57
N ALA A 76 10.40 6.84 -4.61
CA ALA A 76 9.44 7.22 -3.57
C ALA A 76 10.00 8.26 -2.61
N ALA A 77 11.31 8.29 -2.38
CA ALA A 77 11.98 9.33 -1.60
C ALA A 77 11.86 10.70 -2.29
N ASP A 78 12.01 10.72 -3.62
CA ASP A 78 11.84 11.94 -4.43
C ASP A 78 10.37 12.39 -4.46
N PHE A 79 9.43 11.47 -4.32
CA PHE A 79 8.01 11.78 -4.17
C PHE A 79 7.72 12.63 -2.94
N THR A 80 8.28 12.27 -1.81
CA THR A 80 8.04 12.99 -0.56
C THR A 80 8.61 14.41 -0.64
N ALA A 81 9.78 14.56 -1.25
CA ALA A 81 10.41 15.86 -1.47
C ALA A 81 9.71 16.70 -2.54
N GLY A 82 9.21 16.07 -3.61
CA GLY A 82 8.48 16.72 -4.71
C GLY A 82 7.03 17.05 -4.40
N TYR A 83 6.48 16.44 -3.37
CA TYR A 83 5.07 16.50 -2.99
C TYR A 83 4.53 17.92 -2.82
N ALA A 84 5.29 18.78 -2.16
CA ALA A 84 4.92 20.17 -1.97
C ALA A 84 4.83 20.96 -3.30
N LYS A 85 5.65 20.56 -4.30
CA LYS A 85 5.66 21.18 -5.63
C LYS A 85 4.52 20.70 -6.52
N LEU A 86 3.98 19.50 -6.27
CA LEU A 86 2.93 18.89 -7.08
C LEU A 86 1.50 19.29 -6.65
N LYS A 87 1.33 19.93 -5.51
CA LYS A 87 0.00 20.34 -4.97
C LYS A 87 -0.85 21.14 -5.98
N ARG A 88 -0.23 21.95 -6.81
CA ARG A 88 -0.94 22.77 -7.81
C ARG A 88 -1.53 21.98 -8.96
N PHE A 89 -1.06 20.75 -9.20
CA PHE A 89 -1.53 19.86 -10.25
C PHE A 89 -2.60 18.86 -9.77
N TRP A 90 -2.96 18.93 -8.51
CA TRP A 90 -3.91 18.01 -7.92
C TRP A 90 -5.32 18.38 -8.31
N ASP A 91 -6.15 17.35 -8.48
CA ASP A 91 -7.57 17.51 -8.71
C ASP A 91 -8.29 18.09 -7.47
N ALA A 92 -9.57 18.43 -7.65
CA ALA A 92 -10.37 19.02 -6.58
C ALA A 92 -10.51 18.09 -5.36
N GLU A 93 -10.57 16.77 -5.57
CA GLU A 93 -10.70 15.78 -4.49
C GLU A 93 -9.44 15.73 -3.63
N ALA A 94 -8.26 15.66 -4.25
CA ALA A 94 -6.99 15.66 -3.55
C ALA A 94 -6.76 16.98 -2.76
N ARG A 95 -7.15 18.11 -3.34
CA ARG A 95 -7.10 19.41 -2.63
C ARG A 95 -8.02 19.45 -1.43
N THR A 96 -9.21 18.89 -1.53
CA THR A 96 -10.17 18.80 -0.42
C THR A 96 -9.62 17.94 0.72
N LYS A 97 -8.99 16.80 0.41
CA LYS A 97 -8.33 15.97 1.42
C LYS A 97 -7.21 16.72 2.14
N LEU A 98 -6.37 17.44 1.42
CA LEU A 98 -5.31 18.25 2.01
C LEU A 98 -5.87 19.35 2.94
N ALA A 99 -6.93 20.01 2.53
CA ALA A 99 -7.58 21.05 3.35
C ALA A 99 -8.13 20.48 4.66
N SER A 100 -8.50 19.20 4.69
CA SER A 100 -8.92 18.48 5.90
C SER A 100 -7.75 17.89 6.71
N GLY A 101 -6.50 18.21 6.37
CA GLY A 101 -5.30 17.69 7.04
C GLY A 101 -4.91 16.27 6.64
N ARG A 102 -5.53 15.71 5.61
CA ARG A 102 -5.21 14.37 5.09
C ARG A 102 -4.15 14.47 3.98
N HIS A 103 -3.19 13.58 4.01
CA HIS A 103 -2.08 13.53 3.05
C HIS A 103 -2.10 12.18 2.29
N PRO A 104 -2.82 12.08 1.16
CA PRO A 104 -3.06 10.79 0.50
C PRO A 104 -1.82 10.09 -0.05
N LEU A 105 -0.69 10.77 -0.15
CA LEU A 105 0.58 10.16 -0.58
C LEU A 105 1.61 10.05 0.55
N ALA A 106 1.33 10.60 1.73
CA ALA A 106 2.25 10.62 2.88
C ALA A 106 1.45 10.56 4.20
N PHE A 107 0.63 9.53 4.35
CA PHE A 107 -0.14 9.30 5.57
C PHE A 107 0.66 8.44 6.57
N GLU A 108 0.19 8.39 7.81
CA GLU A 108 0.89 7.79 8.95
C GLU A 108 1.39 6.36 8.71
N GLN A 109 0.61 5.54 7.97
CA GLN A 109 0.91 4.14 7.72
C GLN A 109 1.92 3.91 6.59
N VAL A 110 2.29 4.95 5.83
CA VAL A 110 3.21 4.83 4.70
C VAL A 110 4.66 4.89 5.16
N THR A 111 5.42 3.89 4.77
CA THR A 111 6.88 3.88 4.87
C THR A 111 7.48 3.77 3.47
N THR A 112 8.40 4.66 3.13
CA THR A 112 9.15 4.60 1.86
C THR A 112 10.50 3.93 2.08
N VAL A 113 10.91 3.13 1.10
CA VAL A 113 12.20 2.42 1.09
C VAL A 113 13.07 3.01 0.00
N PRO A 114 14.05 3.88 0.37
CA PRO A 114 14.83 4.63 -0.60
C PRO A 114 16.01 3.85 -1.18
N ASP A 115 16.48 2.82 -0.48
CA ASP A 115 17.71 2.11 -0.82
C ASP A 115 17.63 0.62 -0.50
N HIS A 116 18.63 -0.13 -0.99
CA HIS A 116 18.68 -1.58 -0.83
C HIS A 116 18.87 -2.03 0.63
N GLU A 117 19.59 -1.30 1.44
CA GLU A 117 19.78 -1.65 2.85
C GLU A 117 18.47 -1.55 3.63
N THR A 118 17.74 -0.47 3.41
CA THR A 118 16.40 -0.27 3.98
C THR A 118 15.40 -1.31 3.48
N HIS A 119 15.51 -1.70 2.19
CA HIS A 119 14.72 -2.79 1.62
C HIS A 119 14.93 -4.10 2.38
N LEU A 120 16.18 -4.52 2.60
CA LEU A 120 16.46 -5.75 3.34
C LEU A 120 15.93 -5.71 4.78
N LYS A 121 16.05 -4.57 5.45
CA LYS A 121 15.48 -4.37 6.80
C LYS A 121 13.96 -4.48 6.80
N ALA A 122 13.29 -3.86 5.82
CA ALA A 122 11.84 -3.91 5.68
C ALA A 122 11.35 -5.35 5.41
N VAL A 123 11.99 -6.06 4.49
CA VAL A 123 11.68 -7.47 4.17
C VAL A 123 11.83 -8.35 5.41
N ASN A 124 12.95 -8.23 6.12
CA ASN A 124 13.20 -9.01 7.34
C ASN A 124 12.16 -8.70 8.43
N TYR A 125 11.83 -7.42 8.63
CA TYR A 125 10.81 -7.01 9.58
C TYR A 125 9.44 -7.61 9.24
N LEU A 126 9.00 -7.52 7.99
CA LEU A 126 7.72 -8.06 7.55
C LEU A 126 7.67 -9.58 7.66
N ALA A 127 8.77 -10.27 7.36
CA ALA A 127 8.87 -11.72 7.47
C ALA A 127 8.80 -12.23 8.91
N THR A 128 9.31 -11.45 9.87
CA THR A 128 9.43 -11.87 11.28
C THR A 128 8.31 -11.35 12.17
N SER A 129 7.75 -10.19 11.87
CA SER A 129 6.72 -9.55 12.72
C SER A 129 5.33 -10.19 12.58
N GLY A 130 5.04 -10.82 11.45
CA GLY A 130 3.70 -11.34 11.15
C GLY A 130 2.61 -10.27 11.09
N VAL A 131 3.00 -8.99 10.97
CA VAL A 131 2.07 -7.85 10.85
C VAL A 131 1.55 -7.75 9.43
N PRO A 132 0.24 -7.58 9.23
CA PRO A 132 -0.33 -7.35 7.91
C PRO A 132 0.27 -6.12 7.25
N ALA A 133 0.71 -6.27 6.01
CA ALA A 133 1.31 -5.18 5.26
C ALA A 133 0.92 -5.22 3.78
N ILE A 134 0.95 -4.04 3.16
CA ILE A 134 0.83 -3.86 1.73
C ILE A 134 2.17 -3.34 1.24
N VAL A 135 2.78 -4.04 0.29
CA VAL A 135 4.04 -3.61 -0.33
C VAL A 135 3.75 -3.21 -1.77
N ILE A 136 3.99 -1.96 -2.09
CA ILE A 136 3.93 -1.44 -3.46
C ILE A 136 5.35 -1.42 -4.00
N ALA A 137 5.65 -2.30 -4.95
CA ALA A 137 7.00 -2.46 -5.50
C ALA A 137 7.09 -1.90 -6.92
N ALA A 138 8.11 -1.08 -7.18
CA ALA A 138 8.46 -0.67 -8.54
C ALA A 138 9.08 -1.86 -9.30
N SER A 139 8.83 -1.93 -10.61
CA SER A 139 9.37 -2.97 -11.48
C SER A 139 10.90 -3.00 -11.43
N GLY A 140 11.47 -4.13 -11.08
CA GLY A 140 12.92 -4.36 -10.97
C GLY A 140 13.35 -4.85 -9.60
N MET A 141 12.59 -4.59 -8.55
CA MET A 141 12.86 -5.07 -7.19
C MET A 141 11.99 -6.29 -6.78
N CYS A 142 11.14 -6.80 -7.70
CA CYS A 142 10.27 -7.97 -7.45
C CYS A 142 11.02 -9.32 -7.42
N SER A 143 12.32 -9.34 -7.18
CA SER A 143 13.07 -10.57 -7.01
C SER A 143 13.07 -11.12 -5.58
N VAL A 144 12.23 -10.59 -4.71
CA VAL A 144 12.02 -11.18 -3.40
C VAL A 144 11.03 -12.34 -3.53
N SER A 145 11.57 -13.53 -3.69
CA SER A 145 10.84 -14.75 -3.43
C SER A 145 10.43 -14.78 -1.96
N VAL A 146 9.20 -14.38 -1.69
CA VAL A 146 8.57 -14.70 -0.41
C VAL A 146 8.40 -16.21 -0.42
N ARG A 147 9.34 -16.93 0.16
CA ARG A 147 9.16 -18.37 0.42
C ARG A 147 7.92 -18.50 1.30
N ARG A 148 6.85 -18.97 0.69
CA ARG A 148 5.76 -19.59 1.43
C ARG A 148 6.40 -20.71 2.25
N THR A 149 6.54 -20.52 3.54
CA THR A 149 6.80 -21.63 4.43
C THR A 149 5.54 -22.49 4.39
N ARG A 150 5.56 -23.52 3.57
CA ARG A 150 4.66 -24.65 3.74
C ARG A 150 4.95 -25.18 5.15
N LEU A 151 4.01 -25.04 6.05
CA LEU A 151 3.93 -25.92 7.18
C LEU A 151 3.56 -27.27 6.59
N ASP A 152 4.54 -28.14 6.42
CA ASP A 152 4.29 -29.56 6.21
C ASP A 152 3.64 -30.04 7.50
N ASP A 153 2.35 -30.37 7.42
CA ASP A 153 1.69 -31.22 8.38
C ASP A 153 2.37 -32.60 8.28
N GLY A 154 3.39 -32.77 9.11
CA GLY A 154 3.96 -34.08 9.40
C GLY A 154 3.00 -34.83 10.32
N CYS A 155 2.62 -35.98 9.89
CA CYS A 155 1.85 -37.01 10.62
C CYS A 155 2.35 -37.24 12.04
#